data_0fc76166195435e54c44aaa1785351a8
#
_entry.id   0fc76166195435e54c44aaa1785351a8
#
_cell.length_a   1.000
_cell.length_b   1.000
_cell.length_c   1.000
_cell.angle_alpha   90.00
_cell.angle_beta   90.00
_cell.angle_gamma   90.00
#
_symmetry.space_group_name_H-M   'P 1'
#
loop_
_entity.id
_entity.type
_entity.pdbx_description
1 polymer ?
#
loop_
_entity_poly.entity_id
_entity_poly.type
_entity_poly.pdbx_seq_one_letter_code
_entity_poly.pdbx_strand_id
1 'polypeptide(L)'
;QSLYYKVCKFANVLKKHGVKKGDRVALYLPMIPELAISMLACARIGAIHSVIFAGFSSSALRDRIQDCGAKLLVTADEGIRGGRVVPLKAEADAALNECPSIETVIVVSRARTRVDMEPGRDFWYHEEVRADDIAQHCDIEWMDSEDPLFILYTSGSTGKPKGVLHTTAGYLLYAATTFRYVFDYHDEDVYWCTADIGWVT
;
A
#
# COMPACT_ATOMS: atom_id res chain seq x y z
N GLN A 1 16.91 9.58 -7.73
CA GLN A 1 17.76 8.44 -7.27
C GLN A 1 17.31 7.89 -5.91
N SER A 2 17.09 8.75 -4.91
CA SER A 2 16.70 8.28 -3.56
C SER A 2 15.40 7.46 -3.53
N LEU A 3 14.36 7.85 -4.26
CA LEU A 3 13.09 7.11 -4.33
C LEU A 3 13.29 5.73 -4.96
N TYR A 4 14.04 5.64 -6.06
CA TYR A 4 14.33 4.38 -6.73
C TYR A 4 14.94 3.35 -5.77
N TYR A 5 15.97 3.73 -5.01
CA TYR A 5 16.61 2.82 -4.07
C TYR A 5 15.68 2.40 -2.92
N LYS A 6 14.85 3.31 -2.41
CA LYS A 6 13.86 2.97 -1.38
C LYS A 6 12.82 1.98 -1.89
N VAL A 7 12.35 2.17 -3.12
CA VAL A 7 11.41 1.26 -3.79
C VAL A 7 12.06 -0.12 -3.99
N CYS A 8 13.28 -0.19 -4.52
CA CYS A 8 13.98 -1.46 -4.70
C CYS A 8 14.19 -2.22 -3.38
N LYS A 9 14.64 -1.51 -2.34
CA LYS A 9 14.82 -2.13 -1.02
C LYS A 9 13.52 -2.69 -0.47
N PHE A 10 12.44 -1.90 -0.51
CA PHE A 10 11.16 -2.38 0.00
C PHE A 10 10.55 -3.48 -0.87
N ALA A 11 10.76 -3.46 -2.18
CA ALA A 11 10.41 -4.56 -3.07
C ALA A 11 11.11 -5.88 -2.66
N ASN A 12 12.40 -5.81 -2.32
CA ASN A 12 13.15 -6.96 -1.80
C ASN A 12 12.66 -7.41 -0.42
N VAL A 13 12.23 -6.49 0.46
CA VAL A 13 11.56 -6.83 1.73
C VAL A 13 10.28 -7.61 1.47
N LEU A 14 9.42 -7.13 0.56
CA LEU A 14 8.20 -7.86 0.20
C LEU A 14 8.50 -9.27 -0.32
N LYS A 15 9.51 -9.42 -1.19
CA LYS A 15 9.97 -10.74 -1.69
C LYS A 15 10.50 -11.63 -0.57
N LYS A 16 11.27 -11.09 0.38
CA LYS A 16 11.76 -11.79 1.58
C LYS A 16 10.61 -12.38 2.41
N HIS A 17 9.51 -11.64 2.53
CA HIS A 17 8.28 -12.08 3.20
C HIS A 17 7.34 -12.87 2.28
N GLY A 18 7.84 -13.42 1.18
CA GLY A 18 7.14 -14.37 0.33
C GLY A 18 6.10 -13.77 -0.62
N VAL A 19 6.06 -12.45 -0.80
CA VAL A 19 5.19 -11.80 -1.80
C VAL A 19 5.70 -12.08 -3.21
N LYS A 20 4.80 -12.52 -4.07
CA LYS A 20 5.06 -12.87 -5.49
C LYS A 20 4.13 -12.10 -6.42
N LYS A 21 4.40 -12.16 -7.73
CA LYS A 21 3.50 -11.67 -8.78
C LYS A 21 2.09 -12.18 -8.55
N GLY A 22 1.11 -11.27 -8.56
CA GLY A 22 -0.31 -11.57 -8.36
C GLY A 22 -0.76 -11.66 -6.90
N ASP A 23 0.15 -11.67 -5.91
CA ASP A 23 -0.23 -11.58 -4.50
C ASP A 23 -0.77 -10.18 -4.17
N ARG A 24 -1.74 -10.11 -3.25
CA ARG A 24 -2.33 -8.84 -2.80
C ARG A 24 -1.66 -8.36 -1.53
N VAL A 25 -1.32 -7.07 -1.51
CA VAL A 25 -0.73 -6.37 -0.37
C VAL A 25 -1.66 -5.24 0.05
N ALA A 26 -2.16 -5.28 1.28
CA ALA A 26 -2.97 -4.21 1.85
C ALA A 26 -2.07 -3.10 2.40
N LEU A 27 -2.40 -1.84 2.09
CA LEU A 27 -1.66 -0.66 2.53
C LEU A 27 -2.59 0.22 3.37
N TYR A 28 -2.47 0.13 4.69
CA TYR A 28 -3.25 0.92 5.66
C TYR A 28 -2.33 1.94 6.33
N LEU A 29 -1.96 2.97 5.57
CA LEU A 29 -0.97 3.98 5.94
C LEU A 29 -1.53 5.40 5.79
N PRO A 30 -1.10 6.36 6.63
CA PRO A 30 -1.36 7.76 6.38
C PRO A 30 -0.58 8.24 5.15
N MET A 31 -0.82 9.49 4.71
CA MET A 31 -0.14 10.11 3.58
C MET A 31 1.33 10.42 3.91
N ILE A 32 2.16 9.38 3.96
CA ILE A 32 3.61 9.43 4.23
C ILE A 32 4.40 8.82 3.06
N PRO A 33 5.70 9.12 2.92
CA PRO A 33 6.51 8.60 1.82
C PRO A 33 6.50 7.07 1.69
N GLU A 34 6.39 6.36 2.82
CA GLU A 34 6.35 4.90 2.85
C GLU A 34 5.12 4.33 2.13
N LEU A 35 4.00 5.06 2.08
CA LEU A 35 2.82 4.67 1.30
C LEU A 35 3.15 4.63 -0.20
N ALA A 36 3.70 5.71 -0.74
CA ALA A 36 4.09 5.78 -2.16
C ALA A 36 5.19 4.76 -2.49
N ILE A 37 6.18 4.58 -1.59
CA ILE A 37 7.22 3.56 -1.75
C ILE A 37 6.61 2.17 -1.81
N SER A 38 5.66 1.86 -0.94
CA SER A 38 5.00 0.54 -0.89
C SER A 38 4.19 0.24 -2.15
N MET A 39 3.45 1.22 -2.67
CA MET A 39 2.71 1.09 -3.94
C MET A 39 3.66 0.78 -5.10
N LEU A 40 4.73 1.58 -5.23
CA LEU A 40 5.73 1.40 -6.29
C LEU A 40 6.53 0.10 -6.13
N ALA A 41 6.79 -0.34 -4.90
CA ALA A 41 7.44 -1.61 -4.62
C ALA A 41 6.57 -2.81 -5.05
N CYS A 42 5.26 -2.76 -4.75
CA CYS A 42 4.31 -3.76 -5.25
C CYS A 42 4.29 -3.80 -6.77
N ALA A 43 4.13 -2.65 -7.44
CA ALA A 43 4.14 -2.57 -8.89
C ALA A 43 5.44 -3.13 -9.49
N ARG A 44 6.60 -2.90 -8.84
CA ARG A 44 7.90 -3.38 -9.31
C ARG A 44 8.03 -4.89 -9.38
N ILE A 45 7.36 -5.60 -8.46
CA ILE A 45 7.41 -7.08 -8.37
C ILE A 45 6.13 -7.76 -8.88
N GLY A 46 5.24 -7.01 -9.53
CA GLY A 46 3.97 -7.53 -10.05
C GLY A 46 2.97 -7.92 -8.95
N ALA A 47 3.13 -7.43 -7.72
CA ALA A 47 2.15 -7.60 -6.66
C ALA A 47 1.03 -6.55 -6.79
N ILE A 48 -0.18 -6.94 -6.41
CA ILE A 48 -1.38 -6.11 -6.50
C ILE A 48 -1.54 -5.36 -5.17
N HIS A 49 -1.42 -4.03 -5.16
CA HIS A 49 -1.64 -3.28 -3.93
C HIS A 49 -3.11 -2.85 -3.77
N SER A 50 -3.56 -2.80 -2.52
CA SER A 50 -4.86 -2.23 -2.15
C SER A 50 -4.65 -1.17 -1.09
N VAL A 51 -4.78 0.10 -1.46
CA VAL A 51 -4.67 1.21 -0.51
C VAL A 51 -5.99 1.36 0.24
N ILE A 52 -5.89 1.38 1.56
CA ILE A 52 -7.01 1.51 2.47
C ILE A 52 -6.82 2.78 3.28
N PHE A 53 -7.82 3.66 3.21
CA PHE A 53 -7.77 4.95 3.87
C PHE A 53 -7.51 4.82 5.37
N ALA A 54 -6.48 5.49 5.88
CA ALA A 54 -6.02 5.41 7.28
C ALA A 54 -6.98 6.01 8.33
N GLY A 55 -8.16 6.43 7.92
CA GLY A 55 -9.25 6.88 8.80
C GLY A 55 -10.40 5.88 8.92
N PHE A 56 -10.30 4.73 8.26
CA PHE A 56 -11.31 3.68 8.40
C PHE A 56 -11.15 2.87 9.69
N SER A 57 -12.27 2.34 10.19
CA SER A 57 -12.31 1.45 11.36
C SER A 57 -11.72 0.08 11.05
N SER A 58 -11.42 -0.67 12.09
CA SER A 58 -10.99 -2.07 12.02
C SER A 58 -11.93 -2.95 11.19
N SER A 59 -13.25 -2.80 11.33
CA SER A 59 -14.23 -3.55 10.54
C SER A 59 -14.13 -3.22 9.04
N ALA A 60 -13.97 -1.95 8.69
CA ALA A 60 -13.82 -1.53 7.29
C ALA A 60 -12.48 -1.99 6.69
N LEU A 61 -11.42 -2.08 7.49
CA LEU A 61 -10.13 -2.66 7.12
C LEU A 61 -10.26 -4.17 6.89
N ARG A 62 -10.84 -4.89 7.85
CA ARG A 62 -11.11 -6.33 7.78
C ARG A 62 -11.83 -6.70 6.49
N ASP A 63 -12.95 -6.04 6.21
CA ASP A 63 -13.80 -6.37 5.07
C ASP A 63 -13.03 -6.27 3.74
N ARG A 64 -12.13 -5.29 3.60
CA ARG A 64 -11.29 -5.12 2.40
C ARG A 64 -10.18 -6.16 2.31
N ILE A 65 -9.55 -6.48 3.44
CA ILE A 65 -8.52 -7.54 3.49
C ILE A 65 -9.12 -8.88 3.10
N GLN A 66 -10.28 -9.22 3.65
CA GLN A 66 -10.98 -10.48 3.35
C GLN A 66 -11.42 -10.53 1.88
N ASP A 67 -12.02 -9.46 1.36
CA ASP A 67 -12.52 -9.41 -0.01
C ASP A 67 -11.39 -9.58 -1.05
N CYS A 68 -10.27 -8.89 -0.89
CA CYS A 68 -9.14 -9.06 -1.81
C CYS A 68 -8.23 -10.25 -1.48
N GLY A 69 -8.39 -10.86 -0.32
CA GLY A 69 -7.52 -11.95 0.15
C GLY A 69 -6.06 -11.51 0.27
N ALA A 70 -5.81 -10.34 0.88
CA ALA A 70 -4.46 -9.84 1.06
C ALA A 70 -3.63 -10.77 1.93
N LYS A 71 -2.35 -10.97 1.54
CA LYS A 71 -1.39 -11.83 2.21
C LYS A 71 -0.49 -11.07 3.19
N LEU A 72 -0.22 -9.81 2.89
CA LEU A 72 0.63 -8.93 3.69
C LEU A 72 -0.07 -7.59 3.91
N LEU A 73 0.09 -7.06 5.12
CA LEU A 73 -0.37 -5.72 5.49
C LEU A 73 0.82 -4.82 5.79
N VAL A 74 0.79 -3.60 5.23
CA VAL A 74 1.70 -2.52 5.64
C VAL A 74 0.88 -1.47 6.39
N THR A 75 1.29 -1.17 7.62
CA THR A 75 0.62 -0.17 8.47
C THR A 75 1.63 0.72 9.19
N ALA A 76 1.19 1.61 10.06
CA ALA A 76 2.04 2.42 10.91
C ALA A 76 1.63 2.28 12.39
N ASP A 77 2.52 2.70 13.30
CA ASP A 77 2.18 2.82 14.71
C ASP A 77 0.94 3.72 14.86
N GLU A 78 1.00 4.95 14.36
CA GLU A 78 -0.07 5.94 14.45
C GLU A 78 -0.15 6.82 13.20
N GLY A 79 -1.34 7.38 12.97
CA GLY A 79 -1.59 8.48 12.06
C GLY A 79 -2.00 9.75 12.81
N ILE A 80 -1.88 10.92 12.17
CA ILE A 80 -2.43 12.18 12.69
C ILE A 80 -3.40 12.72 11.65
N ARG A 81 -4.63 13.00 12.07
CA ARG A 81 -5.65 13.56 11.20
C ARG A 81 -6.46 14.63 11.93
N GLY A 82 -6.52 15.84 11.37
CA GLY A 82 -7.24 16.94 11.99
C GLY A 82 -6.80 17.22 13.44
N GLY A 83 -5.50 17.04 13.74
CA GLY A 83 -4.96 17.20 15.09
C GLY A 83 -5.23 16.02 16.04
N ARG A 84 -5.90 14.97 15.57
CA ARG A 84 -6.20 13.77 16.38
C ARG A 84 -5.28 12.61 15.99
N VAL A 85 -4.86 11.85 17.01
CA VAL A 85 -4.14 10.60 16.83
C VAL A 85 -5.11 9.50 16.38
N VAL A 86 -4.71 8.75 15.35
CA VAL A 86 -5.40 7.53 14.89
C VAL A 86 -4.47 6.35 15.20
N PRO A 87 -4.84 5.43 16.08
CA PRO A 87 -4.00 4.31 16.50
C PRO A 87 -4.03 3.18 15.44
N LEU A 88 -3.30 3.36 14.33
CA LEU A 88 -3.40 2.50 13.15
C LEU A 88 -3.04 1.05 13.44
N LYS A 89 -1.99 0.80 14.24
CA LYS A 89 -1.58 -0.56 14.59
C LYS A 89 -2.65 -1.27 15.42
N ALA A 90 -3.28 -0.58 16.38
CA ALA A 90 -4.36 -1.15 17.19
C ALA A 90 -5.61 -1.46 16.35
N GLU A 91 -5.98 -0.57 15.42
CA GLU A 91 -7.06 -0.83 14.46
C GLU A 91 -6.74 -2.01 13.54
N ALA A 92 -5.48 -2.11 13.10
CA ALA A 92 -5.01 -3.25 12.31
C ALA A 92 -5.11 -4.56 13.10
N ASP A 93 -4.61 -4.61 14.34
CA ASP A 93 -4.68 -5.81 15.17
C ASP A 93 -6.12 -6.28 15.42
N ALA A 94 -7.03 -5.33 15.68
CA ALA A 94 -8.44 -5.65 15.83
C ALA A 94 -9.04 -6.28 14.55
N ALA A 95 -8.66 -5.78 13.37
CA ALA A 95 -9.09 -6.32 12.09
C ALA A 95 -8.51 -7.73 11.84
N LEU A 96 -7.24 -7.93 12.19
CA LEU A 96 -6.49 -9.14 11.88
C LEU A 96 -6.98 -10.38 12.66
N ASN A 97 -7.70 -10.21 13.75
CA ASN A 97 -8.36 -11.33 14.46
C ASN A 97 -9.29 -12.13 13.54
N GLU A 98 -9.79 -11.53 12.47
CA GLU A 98 -10.68 -12.16 11.51
C GLU A 98 -10.08 -12.25 10.09
N CYS A 99 -8.78 -12.00 9.92
CA CYS A 99 -8.10 -11.99 8.63
C CYS A 99 -6.97 -13.04 8.55
N PRO A 100 -7.29 -14.34 8.52
CA PRO A 100 -6.29 -15.40 8.54
C PRO A 100 -5.39 -15.46 7.30
N SER A 101 -5.72 -14.71 6.25
CA SER A 101 -4.89 -14.61 5.04
C SER A 101 -3.64 -13.75 5.24
N ILE A 102 -3.62 -12.87 6.26
CA ILE A 102 -2.46 -12.04 6.55
C ILE A 102 -1.42 -12.86 7.32
N GLU A 103 -0.30 -13.14 6.64
CA GLU A 103 0.83 -13.88 7.19
C GLU A 103 1.88 -12.94 7.80
N THR A 104 1.95 -11.70 7.32
CA THR A 104 2.97 -10.71 7.70
C THR A 104 2.39 -9.31 7.82
N VAL A 105 2.84 -8.57 8.83
CA VAL A 105 2.54 -7.14 9.01
C VAL A 105 3.84 -6.35 9.08
N ILE A 106 4.01 -5.37 8.19
CA ILE A 106 5.14 -4.44 8.22
C ILE A 106 4.67 -3.13 8.84
N VAL A 107 5.31 -2.71 9.94
CA VAL A 107 4.90 -1.55 10.74
C VAL A 107 5.88 -0.40 10.58
N VAL A 108 5.40 0.74 10.11
CA VAL A 108 6.18 1.99 10.03
C VAL A 108 6.14 2.70 11.37
N SER A 109 7.31 2.94 11.97
CA SER A 109 7.42 3.75 13.18
C SER A 109 7.41 5.25 12.82
N ARG A 110 6.21 5.82 12.74
CA ARG A 110 6.00 7.23 12.38
C ARG A 110 6.06 8.16 13.57
N ALA A 111 5.33 7.84 14.63
CA ALA A 111 5.25 8.64 15.85
C ALA A 111 6.21 8.14 16.94
N ARG A 112 6.85 7.00 16.73
CA ARG A 112 7.68 6.29 17.73
C ARG A 112 6.88 5.88 18.95
N THR A 113 5.58 5.68 18.79
CA THR A 113 4.71 5.21 19.85
C THR A 113 4.97 3.73 20.09
N ARG A 114 4.94 3.34 21.35
CA ARG A 114 5.02 1.92 21.72
C ARG A 114 3.72 1.24 21.30
N VAL A 115 3.84 0.23 20.44
CA VAL A 115 2.74 -0.62 19.99
C VAL A 115 3.06 -2.08 20.27
N ASP A 116 2.04 -2.90 20.42
CA ASP A 116 2.22 -4.33 20.54
C ASP A 116 2.64 -4.91 19.18
N MET A 117 3.64 -5.79 19.20
CA MET A 117 4.18 -6.48 18.02
C MET A 117 4.04 -7.98 18.23
N GLU A 118 3.28 -8.65 17.38
CA GLU A 118 3.10 -10.11 17.41
C GLU A 118 4.35 -10.80 16.88
N PRO A 119 5.08 -11.58 17.69
CA PRO A 119 6.30 -12.25 17.26
C PRO A 119 6.06 -13.21 16.06
N GLY A 120 6.88 -13.12 15.04
CA GLY A 120 6.80 -13.96 13.85
C GLY A 120 5.81 -13.47 12.78
N ARG A 121 4.92 -12.52 13.12
CA ARG A 121 4.01 -11.86 12.19
C ARG A 121 4.38 -10.41 11.91
N ASP A 122 4.74 -9.64 12.94
CA ASP A 122 4.94 -8.19 12.88
C ASP A 122 6.41 -7.82 12.81
N PHE A 123 6.78 -6.97 11.86
CA PHE A 123 8.15 -6.55 11.62
C PHE A 123 8.22 -5.02 11.46
N TRP A 124 9.27 -4.41 12.00
CA TRP A 124 9.48 -2.98 11.83
C TRP A 124 10.01 -2.66 10.43
N TYR A 125 9.34 -1.77 9.71
CA TYR A 125 9.75 -1.32 8.37
C TYR A 125 11.22 -0.87 8.33
N HIS A 126 11.65 -0.08 9.31
CA HIS A 126 12.99 0.48 9.33
C HIS A 126 14.08 -0.54 9.63
N GLU A 127 13.77 -1.64 10.30
CA GLU A 127 14.68 -2.76 10.52
C GLU A 127 14.79 -3.59 9.24
N GLU A 128 13.66 -3.95 8.65
CA GLU A 128 13.62 -4.74 7.42
C GLU A 128 14.38 -4.07 6.26
N VAL A 129 14.17 -2.77 6.01
CA VAL A 129 14.86 -2.07 4.91
C VAL A 129 16.35 -1.80 5.18
N ARG A 130 16.82 -1.96 6.42
CA ARG A 130 18.23 -1.81 6.82
C ARG A 130 18.95 -3.13 6.98
N ALA A 131 18.26 -4.25 6.95
CA ALA A 131 18.87 -5.55 7.10
C ALA A 131 19.95 -5.79 6.03
N ASP A 132 21.06 -6.42 6.42
CA ASP A 132 22.24 -6.60 5.56
C ASP A 132 21.96 -7.48 4.34
N ASP A 133 20.94 -8.34 4.43
CA ASP A 133 20.49 -9.23 3.36
C ASP A 133 19.59 -8.53 2.32
N ILE A 134 19.21 -7.25 2.52
CA ILE A 134 18.35 -6.50 1.61
C ILE A 134 19.16 -5.73 0.56
N ALA A 135 19.14 -6.25 -0.66
CA ALA A 135 19.81 -5.63 -1.80
C ALA A 135 19.21 -4.25 -2.15
N GLN A 136 20.09 -3.35 -2.62
CA GLN A 136 19.69 -1.98 -3.05
C GLN A 136 19.03 -1.97 -4.42
N HIS A 137 19.19 -3.01 -5.21
CA HIS A 137 18.58 -3.19 -6.52
C HIS A 137 17.57 -4.34 -6.46
N CYS A 138 16.49 -4.19 -7.22
CA CYS A 138 15.48 -5.21 -7.42
C CYS A 138 15.10 -5.20 -8.90
N ASP A 139 15.19 -6.32 -9.58
CA ASP A 139 14.74 -6.45 -10.96
C ASP A 139 13.24 -6.20 -11.07
N ILE A 140 12.83 -5.65 -12.21
CA ILE A 140 11.41 -5.45 -12.50
C ILE A 140 10.77 -6.78 -12.91
N GLU A 141 9.52 -6.97 -12.49
CA GLU A 141 8.68 -8.01 -13.06
C GLU A 141 8.00 -7.46 -14.32
N TRP A 142 8.13 -8.18 -15.43
CA TRP A 142 7.44 -7.83 -16.67
C TRP A 142 5.98 -8.20 -16.58
N MET A 143 5.12 -7.22 -16.86
CA MET A 143 3.67 -7.35 -16.75
C MET A 143 3.01 -7.22 -18.13
N ASP A 144 2.00 -8.04 -18.36
CA ASP A 144 1.11 -7.85 -19.51
C ASP A 144 0.18 -6.66 -19.28
N SER A 145 -0.34 -6.10 -20.38
CA SER A 145 -1.24 -4.94 -20.34
C SER A 145 -2.45 -5.13 -19.43
N GLU A 146 -3.00 -6.33 -19.42
CA GLU A 146 -4.19 -6.70 -18.65
C GLU A 146 -3.87 -7.26 -17.27
N ASP A 147 -2.59 -7.41 -16.92
CA ASP A 147 -2.21 -7.84 -15.57
C ASP A 147 -2.72 -6.82 -14.54
N PRO A 148 -3.32 -7.28 -13.42
CA PRO A 148 -3.76 -6.42 -12.32
C PRO A 148 -2.64 -5.58 -11.74
N LEU A 149 -2.90 -4.30 -11.49
CA LEU A 149 -1.98 -3.36 -10.85
C LEU A 149 -2.39 -3.05 -9.41
N PHE A 150 -3.65 -2.67 -9.21
CA PHE A 150 -4.16 -2.37 -7.87
C PHE A 150 -5.67 -2.53 -7.76
N ILE A 151 -6.15 -2.57 -6.51
CA ILE A 151 -7.56 -2.58 -6.16
C ILE A 151 -7.85 -1.37 -5.28
N LEU A 152 -8.85 -0.56 -5.68
CA LEU A 152 -9.42 0.48 -4.82
C LEU A 152 -10.90 0.22 -4.56
N TYR A 153 -11.36 0.56 -3.36
CA TYR A 153 -12.71 0.29 -2.92
C TYR A 153 -13.59 1.54 -2.96
N THR A 154 -14.74 1.41 -3.60
CA THR A 154 -15.82 2.39 -3.55
C THR A 154 -16.81 2.04 -2.45
N SER A 155 -17.61 3.02 -2.00
CA SER A 155 -18.63 2.84 -0.94
C SER A 155 -19.75 1.85 -1.30
N GLY A 156 -19.91 1.53 -2.58
CA GLY A 156 -20.95 0.62 -3.09
C GLY A 156 -22.38 1.07 -2.75
N SER A 157 -23.31 0.87 -3.66
CA SER A 157 -24.74 1.17 -3.48
C SER A 157 -25.44 0.25 -2.46
N THR A 158 -24.83 -0.88 -2.12
CA THR A 158 -25.40 -1.93 -1.23
C THR A 158 -24.85 -1.90 0.19
N GLY A 159 -24.06 -0.87 0.55
CA GLY A 159 -23.42 -0.73 1.87
C GLY A 159 -22.14 -1.56 2.06
N LYS A 160 -21.88 -2.56 1.21
CA LYS A 160 -20.60 -3.27 1.19
C LYS A 160 -19.63 -2.58 0.23
N PRO A 161 -18.35 -2.41 0.60
CA PRO A 161 -17.35 -1.86 -0.31
C PRO A 161 -17.19 -2.77 -1.54
N LYS A 162 -17.04 -2.15 -2.72
CA LYS A 162 -16.79 -2.87 -3.98
C LYS A 162 -15.39 -2.57 -4.44
N GLY A 163 -14.56 -3.62 -4.60
CA GLY A 163 -13.21 -3.51 -5.15
C GLY A 163 -13.25 -3.26 -6.65
N VAL A 164 -12.63 -2.17 -7.09
CA VAL A 164 -12.41 -1.85 -8.50
C VAL A 164 -10.99 -2.25 -8.84
N LEU A 165 -10.85 -3.24 -9.72
CA LEU A 165 -9.56 -3.71 -10.22
C LEU A 165 -9.10 -2.84 -11.38
N HIS A 166 -7.89 -2.29 -11.27
CA HIS A 166 -7.24 -1.56 -12.34
C HIS A 166 -6.10 -2.40 -12.94
N THR A 167 -6.02 -2.45 -14.27
CA THR A 167 -4.96 -3.14 -15.00
C THR A 167 -3.78 -2.20 -15.27
N THR A 168 -2.60 -2.78 -15.53
CA THR A 168 -1.34 -2.05 -15.66
C THR A 168 -1.39 -1.02 -16.80
N ALA A 169 -1.69 -1.44 -18.02
CA ALA A 169 -1.74 -0.51 -19.15
C ALA A 169 -2.99 0.36 -19.13
N GLY A 170 -4.15 -0.17 -18.74
CA GLY A 170 -5.41 0.57 -18.71
C GLY A 170 -5.32 1.79 -17.80
N TYR A 171 -4.79 1.62 -16.59
CA TYR A 171 -4.60 2.74 -15.67
C TYR A 171 -3.55 3.73 -16.15
N LEU A 172 -2.37 3.26 -16.55
CA LEU A 172 -1.27 4.13 -16.96
C LEU A 172 -1.59 4.93 -18.23
N LEU A 173 -2.26 4.31 -19.20
CA LEU A 173 -2.68 4.99 -20.43
C LEU A 173 -3.70 6.09 -20.12
N TYR A 174 -4.70 5.79 -19.27
CA TYR A 174 -5.71 6.76 -18.89
C TYR A 174 -5.10 7.94 -18.12
N ALA A 175 -4.24 7.65 -17.13
CA ALA A 175 -3.56 8.69 -16.37
C ALA A 175 -2.70 9.58 -17.26
N ALA A 176 -1.87 9.00 -18.13
CA ALA A 176 -1.02 9.76 -19.05
C ALA A 176 -1.84 10.64 -20.02
N THR A 177 -2.95 10.09 -20.56
CA THR A 177 -3.85 10.83 -21.46
C THR A 177 -4.51 12.00 -20.73
N THR A 178 -4.98 11.76 -19.51
CA THR A 178 -5.60 12.81 -18.67
C THR A 178 -4.60 13.92 -18.36
N PHE A 179 -3.39 13.57 -17.97
CA PHE A 179 -2.33 14.56 -17.71
C PHE A 179 -2.05 15.42 -18.93
N ARG A 180 -1.91 14.80 -20.09
CA ARG A 180 -1.57 15.50 -21.33
C ARG A 180 -2.69 16.40 -21.85
N TYR A 181 -3.94 15.92 -21.86
CA TYR A 181 -5.02 16.59 -22.55
C TYR A 181 -6.00 17.34 -21.66
N VAL A 182 -6.14 16.95 -20.38
CA VAL A 182 -7.05 17.59 -19.44
C VAL A 182 -6.32 18.59 -18.55
N PHE A 183 -5.16 18.18 -18.01
CA PHE A 183 -4.34 19.06 -17.17
C PHE A 183 -3.33 19.90 -17.95
N ASP A 184 -3.14 19.63 -19.26
CA ASP A 184 -2.19 20.33 -20.12
C ASP A 184 -0.77 20.37 -19.52
N TYR A 185 -0.36 19.23 -18.93
CA TYR A 185 0.90 19.09 -18.20
C TYR A 185 2.11 19.24 -19.13
N HIS A 186 3.09 20.04 -18.72
CA HIS A 186 4.40 20.22 -19.34
C HIS A 186 5.52 19.82 -18.37
N ASP A 187 6.71 19.54 -18.88
CA ASP A 187 7.83 18.97 -18.09
C ASP A 187 8.29 19.85 -16.92
N GLU A 188 8.13 21.18 -17.00
CA GLU A 188 8.47 22.12 -15.94
C GLU A 188 7.34 22.39 -14.93
N ASP A 189 6.16 21.82 -15.14
CA ASP A 189 5.02 22.01 -14.24
C ASP A 189 5.20 21.23 -12.91
N VAL A 190 4.69 21.82 -11.86
CA VAL A 190 4.55 21.16 -10.56
C VAL A 190 3.08 20.77 -10.35
N TYR A 191 2.79 19.47 -10.49
CA TYR A 191 1.46 18.95 -10.20
C TYR A 191 1.35 18.53 -8.74
N TRP A 192 0.30 19.01 -8.07
CA TRP A 192 -0.01 18.63 -6.70
C TRP A 192 -1.47 18.25 -6.55
N CYS A 193 -1.72 16.97 -6.21
CA CYS A 193 -3.03 16.48 -5.85
C CYS A 193 -3.17 16.44 -4.32
N THR A 194 -4.22 17.05 -3.78
CA THR A 194 -4.51 17.09 -2.34
C THR A 194 -5.41 15.95 -1.86
N ALA A 195 -5.90 15.11 -2.79
CA ALA A 195 -6.70 13.94 -2.44
C ALA A 195 -5.86 12.87 -1.74
N ASP A 196 -6.49 12.12 -0.84
CA ASP A 196 -5.87 10.92 -0.26
C ASP A 196 -5.81 9.81 -1.33
N ILE A 197 -4.67 9.11 -1.38
CA ILE A 197 -4.43 8.03 -2.37
C ILE A 197 -5.44 6.88 -2.23
N GLY A 198 -6.03 6.70 -1.08
CA GLY A 198 -7.04 5.67 -0.82
C GLY A 198 -8.42 5.94 -1.45
N TRP A 199 -8.62 7.08 -2.11
CA TRP A 199 -9.88 7.41 -2.78
C TRP A 199 -9.82 7.13 -4.28
N VAL A 200 -10.96 6.65 -4.81
CA VAL A 200 -11.19 6.57 -6.26
C VAL A 200 -11.72 7.93 -6.72
N THR A 201 -10.83 8.81 -7.12
CA THR A 201 -11.15 10.17 -7.60
C THR A 201 -10.57 10.39 -8.99
#